data_29b086502bbb45f52e1b9c7a1c464f0a
#
_entry.id   29b086502bbb45f52e1b9c7a1c464f0a
#
_cell.length_a   1.000
_cell.length_b   1.000
_cell.length_c   1.000
_cell.angle_alpha   90.00
_cell.angle_beta   90.00
_cell.angle_gamma   90.00
#
_symmetry.space_group_name_H-M   'P 1'
#
loop_
_entity.id
_entity.type
_entity.pdbx_description
1 polymer ?
#
loop_
_entity_poly.entity_id
_entity_poly.type
_entity_poly.pdbx_seq_one_letter_code
_entity_poly.pdbx_strand_id
1 'polypeptide(L)'
;MADDKSVGLIELSSIAAGFQVADTMLKAGNVRLLLSRSICSGKYMVLIGGDAAAVAAAVDAGCIEAGGCLIDSFVIANLHPDVFVALGRTQPAETNGALGIIESFNVATLIQAADAVAKTSAVQLLEVRLAMAMGGKAFCSMTGDVSSVQAGVAAGRAVLAEAGVLVNAVVISRPHPEVYREVV
;
A
#
# COMPACT_ATOMS: atom_id res chain seq x y z
N MET A 1 -15.23 12.95 10.89
CA MET A 1 -13.92 12.32 10.72
C MET A 1 -13.17 13.16 9.72
N ALA A 2 -11.95 13.60 10.02
CA ALA A 2 -11.14 14.34 9.06
C ALA A 2 -11.02 13.46 7.80
N ASP A 3 -11.22 14.09 6.66
CA ASP A 3 -11.23 13.46 5.34
C ASP A 3 -9.75 13.15 4.98
N ASP A 4 -9.22 12.06 5.53
CA ASP A 4 -7.84 11.62 5.24
C ASP A 4 -7.76 11.29 3.74
N LYS A 5 -7.26 12.22 2.95
CA LYS A 5 -7.10 12.06 1.49
C LYS A 5 -5.68 11.77 1.08
N SER A 6 -4.73 11.89 2.00
CA SER A 6 -3.31 11.72 1.71
C SER A 6 -2.68 10.76 2.68
N VAL A 7 -1.69 10.03 2.21
CA VAL A 7 -0.86 9.14 3.03
C VAL A 7 0.61 9.48 2.85
N GLY A 8 1.36 9.30 3.94
CA GLY A 8 2.81 9.34 3.94
C GLY A 8 3.38 8.10 4.57
N LEU A 9 4.45 7.59 4.00
CA LEU A 9 5.15 6.40 4.49
C LEU A 9 6.64 6.69 4.64
N ILE A 10 7.22 6.13 5.70
CA ILE A 10 8.66 6.01 5.89
C ILE A 10 8.99 4.56 6.18
N GLU A 11 9.96 4.01 5.46
CA GLU A 11 10.56 2.70 5.67
C GLU A 11 11.97 2.87 6.23
N LEU A 12 12.30 2.11 7.29
CA LEU A 12 13.55 2.23 8.03
C LEU A 12 14.25 0.88 8.19
N SER A 13 15.58 0.91 8.26
CA SER A 13 16.43 -0.26 8.54
C SER A 13 16.53 -0.59 10.04
N SER A 14 15.96 0.22 10.93
CA SER A 14 16.02 0.04 12.38
C SER A 14 14.64 0.10 13.02
N ILE A 15 14.30 -0.91 13.81
CA ILE A 15 13.02 -0.96 14.56
C ILE A 15 12.98 0.12 15.62
N ALA A 16 14.05 0.32 16.39
CA ALA A 16 14.10 1.33 17.45
C ALA A 16 13.95 2.76 16.88
N ALA A 17 14.67 3.08 15.80
CA ALA A 17 14.51 4.34 15.09
C ALA A 17 13.09 4.52 14.56
N GLY A 18 12.41 3.44 14.17
CA GLY A 18 11.04 3.48 13.71
C GLY A 18 10.05 4.02 14.73
N PHE A 19 10.19 3.68 16.00
CA PHE A 19 9.36 4.27 17.07
C PHE A 19 9.63 5.75 17.26
N GLN A 20 10.90 6.17 17.21
CA GLN A 20 11.30 7.57 17.33
C GLN A 20 10.79 8.41 16.16
N VAL A 21 10.93 7.90 14.93
CA VAL A 21 10.39 8.53 13.72
C VAL A 21 8.87 8.64 13.76
N ALA A 22 8.16 7.61 14.22
CA ALA A 22 6.71 7.67 14.35
C ALA A 22 6.27 8.77 15.33
N ASP A 23 6.95 8.91 16.47
CA ASP A 23 6.68 9.97 17.45
C ASP A 23 6.95 11.37 16.87
N THR A 24 8.08 11.52 16.15
CA THR A 24 8.44 12.77 15.46
C THR A 24 7.41 13.16 14.42
N MET A 25 6.97 12.22 13.57
CA MET A 25 5.96 12.45 12.55
C MET A 25 4.62 12.93 13.14
N LEU A 26 4.17 12.28 14.23
CA LEU A 26 2.92 12.63 14.91
C LEU A 26 2.99 14.00 15.61
N LYS A 27 4.17 14.46 16.00
CA LYS A 27 4.39 15.77 16.60
C LYS A 27 4.56 16.89 15.58
N ALA A 28 5.01 16.56 14.37
CA ALA A 28 5.30 17.55 13.32
C ALA A 28 4.06 18.04 12.57
N GLY A 29 2.96 17.29 12.58
CA GLY A 29 1.74 17.64 11.85
C GLY A 29 0.48 17.06 12.48
N ASN A 30 -0.68 17.62 12.10
CA ASN A 30 -1.97 17.05 12.48
C ASN A 30 -2.29 15.84 11.58
N VAL A 31 -1.60 14.73 11.86
CA VAL A 31 -1.71 13.48 11.12
C VAL A 31 -2.14 12.34 12.03
N ARG A 32 -2.70 11.29 11.44
CA ARG A 32 -3.13 10.09 12.13
C ARG A 32 -2.22 8.92 11.78
N LEU A 33 -1.80 8.16 12.80
CA LEU A 33 -1.05 6.92 12.59
C LEU A 33 -1.99 5.84 12.04
N LEU A 34 -1.68 5.35 10.83
CA LEU A 34 -2.42 4.25 10.18
C LEU A 34 -1.76 2.91 10.49
N LEU A 35 -0.45 2.81 10.31
CA LEU A 35 0.35 1.63 10.62
C LEU A 35 1.70 2.05 11.20
N SER A 36 2.18 1.32 12.20
CA SER A 36 3.54 1.47 12.74
C SER A 36 3.98 0.10 13.25
N ARG A 37 4.85 -0.56 12.48
CA ARG A 37 5.22 -1.95 12.78
C ARG A 37 6.51 -2.40 12.11
N SER A 38 7.10 -3.46 12.69
CA SER A 38 8.19 -4.17 12.02
C SER A 38 7.68 -4.90 10.78
N ILE A 39 8.52 -4.92 9.75
CA ILE A 39 8.31 -5.66 8.51
C ILE A 39 9.49 -6.61 8.24
N CYS A 40 9.42 -7.40 7.15
CA CYS A 40 10.42 -8.40 6.83
C CYS A 40 11.86 -7.83 6.80
N SER A 41 12.82 -8.69 7.12
CA SER A 41 14.25 -8.40 7.17
C SER A 41 14.66 -7.39 8.25
N GLY A 42 13.88 -7.30 9.36
CA GLY A 42 14.23 -6.43 10.49
C GLY A 42 14.06 -4.93 10.23
N LYS A 43 13.31 -4.58 9.21
CA LYS A 43 12.92 -3.21 8.89
C LYS A 43 11.71 -2.75 9.70
N TYR A 44 11.45 -1.46 9.67
CA TYR A 44 10.27 -0.85 10.27
C TYR A 44 9.56 0.08 9.29
N MET A 45 8.24 0.13 9.38
CA MET A 45 7.41 0.96 8.52
C MET A 45 6.48 1.82 9.36
N VAL A 46 6.41 3.10 9.03
CA VAL A 46 5.46 4.07 9.60
C VAL A 46 4.60 4.60 8.45
N LEU A 47 3.29 4.44 8.55
CA LEU A 47 2.31 4.97 7.61
C LEU A 47 1.36 5.91 8.35
N ILE A 48 1.23 7.12 7.87
CA ILE A 48 0.36 8.16 8.41
C ILE A 48 -0.68 8.60 7.38
N GLY A 49 -1.79 9.15 7.83
CA GLY A 49 -2.83 9.75 7.01
C GLY A 49 -3.25 11.13 7.52
N GLY A 50 -3.74 11.98 6.61
CA GLY A 50 -4.19 13.34 6.94
C GLY A 50 -4.40 14.19 5.69
N ASP A 51 -4.39 15.51 5.87
CA ASP A 51 -4.33 16.43 4.74
C ASP A 51 -2.92 16.46 4.10
N ALA A 52 -2.83 16.87 2.83
CA ALA A 52 -1.60 16.76 2.05
C ALA A 52 -0.43 17.55 2.65
N ALA A 53 -0.69 18.74 3.18
CA ALA A 53 0.36 19.61 3.73
C ALA A 53 0.89 19.06 5.07
N ALA A 54 -0.03 18.60 5.94
CA ALA A 54 0.34 18.00 7.21
C ALA A 54 1.11 16.69 7.02
N VAL A 55 0.68 15.84 6.07
CA VAL A 55 1.36 14.59 5.73
C VAL A 55 2.77 14.87 5.17
N ALA A 56 2.92 15.83 4.26
CA ALA A 56 4.21 16.20 3.71
C ALA A 56 5.16 16.71 4.81
N ALA A 57 4.71 17.63 5.66
CA ALA A 57 5.51 18.15 6.76
C ALA A 57 5.94 17.05 7.75
N ALA A 58 5.03 16.11 8.05
CA ALA A 58 5.31 14.99 8.94
C ALA A 58 6.34 14.02 8.33
N VAL A 59 6.23 13.71 7.02
CA VAL A 59 7.20 12.86 6.31
C VAL A 59 8.57 13.53 6.27
N ASP A 60 8.64 14.83 5.94
CA ASP A 60 9.91 15.58 5.93
C ASP A 60 10.61 15.54 7.30
N ALA A 61 9.87 15.81 8.37
CA ALA A 61 10.39 15.72 9.73
C ALA A 61 10.86 14.30 10.08
N GLY A 62 10.09 13.30 9.69
CA GLY A 62 10.44 11.89 9.89
C GLY A 62 11.68 11.46 9.11
N CYS A 63 11.86 11.94 7.87
CA CYS A 63 13.06 11.68 7.07
C CYS A 63 14.33 12.28 7.71
N ILE A 64 14.23 13.50 8.27
CA ILE A 64 15.33 14.12 8.99
C ILE A 64 15.70 13.29 10.23
N GLU A 65 14.70 12.88 11.02
CA GLU A 65 14.89 12.05 12.22
C GLU A 65 15.46 10.67 11.89
N ALA A 66 15.04 10.06 10.79
CA ALA A 66 15.51 8.74 10.33
C ALA A 66 17.00 8.73 9.99
N GLY A 67 17.52 9.82 9.46
CA GLY A 67 18.94 9.93 9.10
C GLY A 67 19.44 8.76 8.27
N GLY A 68 20.54 8.16 8.69
CA GLY A 68 21.14 6.99 8.00
C GLY A 68 20.32 5.69 8.06
N CYS A 69 19.22 5.65 8.82
CA CYS A 69 18.32 4.51 8.88
C CYS A 69 17.20 4.57 7.82
N LEU A 70 17.04 5.67 7.09
CA LEU A 70 16.03 5.82 6.05
C LEU A 70 16.31 4.86 4.89
N ILE A 71 15.28 4.08 4.49
CA ILE A 71 15.33 3.22 3.31
C ILE A 71 14.53 3.85 2.18
N ASP A 72 13.28 4.25 2.47
CA ASP A 72 12.37 4.81 1.48
C ASP A 72 11.33 5.72 2.16
N SER A 73 10.81 6.67 1.41
CA SER A 73 9.73 7.55 1.86
C SER A 73 8.89 8.01 0.68
N PHE A 74 7.60 8.22 0.92
CA PHE A 74 6.73 8.82 -0.09
C PHE A 74 5.55 9.54 0.54
N VAL A 75 4.95 10.42 -0.27
CA VAL A 75 3.66 11.07 0.00
C VAL A 75 2.76 10.84 -1.21
N ILE A 76 1.55 10.31 -0.98
CA ILE A 76 0.50 10.24 -2.01
C ILE A 76 -0.63 11.18 -1.58
N ALA A 77 -0.84 12.23 -2.38
CA ALA A 77 -2.00 13.09 -2.25
C ALA A 77 -3.20 12.46 -2.96
N ASN A 78 -4.39 12.59 -2.37
CA ASN A 78 -5.65 12.09 -2.94
C ASN A 78 -5.65 10.58 -3.22
N LEU A 79 -5.20 9.79 -2.24
CA LEU A 79 -5.29 8.34 -2.29
C LEU A 79 -6.75 7.91 -2.40
N HIS A 80 -7.03 6.94 -3.28
CA HIS A 80 -8.38 6.42 -3.47
C HIS A 80 -8.93 5.81 -2.17
N PRO A 81 -10.19 6.09 -1.77
CA PRO A 81 -10.76 5.59 -0.51
C PRO A 81 -10.65 4.08 -0.33
N ASP A 82 -10.83 3.30 -1.39
CA ASP A 82 -10.77 1.82 -1.34
C ASP A 82 -9.37 1.31 -0.96
N VAL A 83 -8.31 2.06 -1.28
CA VAL A 83 -6.95 1.70 -0.88
C VAL A 83 -6.79 1.79 0.64
N PHE A 84 -7.36 2.82 1.30
CA PHE A 84 -7.35 2.92 2.76
C PHE A 84 -8.04 1.72 3.43
N VAL A 85 -9.15 1.26 2.84
CA VAL A 85 -9.92 0.14 3.35
C VAL A 85 -9.14 -1.17 3.18
N ALA A 86 -8.52 -1.38 2.01
CA ALA A 86 -7.75 -2.59 1.69
C ALA A 86 -6.40 -2.69 2.41
N LEU A 87 -5.79 -1.55 2.83
CA LEU A 87 -4.53 -1.52 3.59
C LEU A 87 -4.66 -2.10 5.01
N GLY A 88 -5.84 -2.03 5.61
CA GLY A 88 -6.04 -2.41 7.02
C GLY A 88 -6.37 -3.89 7.22
N ARG A 89 -7.04 -4.49 6.26
CA ARG A 89 -7.58 -5.86 6.36
C ARG A 89 -8.08 -6.36 5.00
N THR A 90 -8.16 -7.67 4.85
CA THR A 90 -8.82 -8.29 3.71
C THR A 90 -10.30 -7.93 3.70
N GLN A 91 -10.82 -7.51 2.56
CA GLN A 91 -12.22 -7.17 2.36
C GLN A 91 -12.95 -8.39 1.80
N PRO A 92 -14.18 -8.69 2.28
CA PRO A 92 -14.99 -9.71 1.67
C PRO A 92 -15.34 -9.31 0.22
N ALA A 93 -15.25 -10.24 -0.70
CA ALA A 93 -15.63 -9.98 -2.08
C ALA A 93 -17.16 -9.81 -2.18
N GLU A 94 -17.58 -8.70 -2.81
CA GLU A 94 -19.00 -8.46 -3.08
C GLU A 94 -19.52 -9.34 -4.22
N THR A 95 -18.63 -9.76 -5.12
CA THR A 95 -18.97 -10.61 -6.28
C THR A 95 -17.88 -11.65 -6.52
N ASN A 96 -18.27 -12.84 -6.98
CA ASN A 96 -17.36 -13.89 -7.44
C ASN A 96 -16.93 -13.64 -8.90
N GLY A 97 -16.18 -12.55 -9.11
CA GLY A 97 -15.68 -12.15 -10.42
C GLY A 97 -14.34 -12.78 -10.79
N ALA A 98 -13.68 -12.18 -11.78
CA ALA A 98 -12.28 -12.45 -12.05
C ALA A 98 -11.41 -11.99 -10.87
N LEU A 99 -10.25 -12.62 -10.70
CA LEU A 99 -9.27 -12.27 -9.67
C LEU A 99 -8.03 -11.70 -10.32
N GLY A 100 -7.61 -10.50 -9.88
CA GLY A 100 -6.34 -9.88 -10.25
C GLY A 100 -5.40 -9.82 -9.05
N ILE A 101 -4.12 -10.10 -9.28
CA ILE A 101 -3.08 -9.98 -8.26
C ILE A 101 -1.86 -9.30 -8.89
N ILE A 102 -1.33 -8.30 -8.20
CA ILE A 102 -0.04 -7.66 -8.54
C ILE A 102 0.89 -7.78 -7.34
N GLU A 103 2.16 -8.09 -7.58
CA GLU A 103 3.17 -8.35 -6.57
C GLU A 103 4.40 -7.48 -6.81
N SER A 104 4.96 -6.92 -5.74
CA SER A 104 6.07 -5.96 -5.75
C SER A 104 7.13 -6.30 -4.71
N PHE A 105 8.39 -5.94 -5.00
CA PHE A 105 9.47 -5.93 -4.01
C PHE A 105 9.51 -4.64 -3.17
N ASN A 106 8.67 -3.65 -3.47
CA ASN A 106 8.63 -2.38 -2.75
C ASN A 106 7.22 -2.09 -2.25
N VAL A 107 7.11 -1.82 -0.94
CA VAL A 107 5.84 -1.53 -0.26
C VAL A 107 5.25 -0.20 -0.72
N ALA A 108 6.10 0.83 -0.80
CA ALA A 108 5.69 2.18 -1.18
C ALA A 108 5.08 2.20 -2.58
N THR A 109 5.81 1.64 -3.55
CA THR A 109 5.36 1.59 -4.94
C THR A 109 4.13 0.69 -5.12
N LEU A 110 3.94 -0.34 -4.26
CA LEU A 110 2.70 -1.13 -4.31
C LEU A 110 1.47 -0.30 -3.92
N ILE A 111 1.57 0.59 -2.92
CA ILE A 111 0.45 1.46 -2.57
C ILE A 111 0.12 2.41 -3.73
N GLN A 112 1.14 2.96 -4.41
CA GLN A 112 0.95 3.77 -5.62
C GLN A 112 0.29 2.96 -6.74
N ALA A 113 0.70 1.72 -6.94
CA ALA A 113 0.10 0.82 -7.92
C ALA A 113 -1.37 0.51 -7.58
N ALA A 114 -1.70 0.25 -6.31
CA ALA A 114 -3.08 0.02 -5.86
C ALA A 114 -3.96 1.28 -6.06
N ASP A 115 -3.41 2.47 -5.85
CA ASP A 115 -4.08 3.73 -6.13
C ASP A 115 -4.38 3.90 -7.63
N ALA A 116 -3.39 3.60 -8.48
CA ALA A 116 -3.58 3.61 -9.93
C ALA A 116 -4.64 2.60 -10.38
N VAL A 117 -4.65 1.39 -9.82
CA VAL A 117 -5.69 0.36 -10.06
C VAL A 117 -7.07 0.92 -9.75
N ALA A 118 -7.28 1.44 -8.53
CA ALA A 118 -8.58 1.92 -8.06
C ALA A 118 -9.07 3.15 -8.86
N LYS A 119 -8.16 4.00 -9.34
CA LYS A 119 -8.50 5.19 -10.13
C LYS A 119 -8.80 4.91 -11.60
N THR A 120 -8.32 3.80 -12.14
CA THR A 120 -8.40 3.51 -13.58
C THR A 120 -9.39 2.40 -13.95
N SER A 121 -9.87 1.63 -12.97
CA SER A 121 -10.71 0.47 -13.22
C SER A 121 -11.83 0.33 -12.19
N ALA A 122 -12.98 -0.21 -12.62
CA ALA A 122 -14.11 -0.51 -11.75
C ALA A 122 -13.92 -1.88 -11.07
N VAL A 123 -12.92 -1.99 -10.21
CA VAL A 123 -12.63 -3.21 -9.43
C VAL A 123 -12.82 -2.94 -7.94
N GLN A 124 -13.14 -3.97 -7.19
CA GLN A 124 -13.06 -3.97 -5.74
C GLN A 124 -11.64 -4.41 -5.34
N LEU A 125 -10.92 -3.58 -4.59
CA LEU A 125 -9.69 -4.01 -3.93
C LEU A 125 -10.05 -4.92 -2.76
N LEU A 126 -9.46 -6.11 -2.72
CA LEU A 126 -9.68 -7.08 -1.65
C LEU A 126 -8.66 -6.89 -0.53
N GLU A 127 -7.39 -6.74 -0.88
CA GLU A 127 -6.32 -6.58 0.09
C GLU A 127 -5.12 -5.87 -0.52
N VAL A 128 -4.49 -5.00 0.28
CA VAL A 128 -3.15 -4.47 0.06
C VAL A 128 -2.28 -4.92 1.23
N ARG A 129 -1.53 -6.02 1.02
CA ARG A 129 -0.68 -6.62 2.05
C ARG A 129 0.75 -6.12 1.93
N LEU A 130 1.24 -5.55 3.02
CA LEU A 130 2.54 -4.88 3.08
C LEU A 130 3.55 -5.69 3.89
N ALA A 131 4.48 -6.36 3.21
CA ALA A 131 5.75 -6.92 3.72
C ALA A 131 5.68 -7.68 5.06
N MET A 132 4.64 -8.46 5.32
CA MET A 132 4.55 -9.31 6.52
C MET A 132 4.78 -10.78 6.18
N ALA A 133 5.89 -11.34 6.67
CA ALA A 133 6.27 -12.74 6.45
C ALA A 133 6.39 -13.17 4.97
N MET A 134 6.70 -12.24 4.06
CA MET A 134 6.72 -12.44 2.61
C MET A 134 8.09 -12.15 1.97
N GLY A 135 9.18 -12.23 2.75
CA GLY A 135 10.53 -11.97 2.21
C GLY A 135 10.74 -10.54 1.69
N GLY A 136 10.03 -9.56 2.25
CA GLY A 136 10.11 -8.15 1.82
C GLY A 136 9.18 -7.77 0.68
N LYS A 137 8.41 -8.74 0.14
CA LYS A 137 7.42 -8.47 -0.90
C LYS A 137 6.12 -7.91 -0.36
N ALA A 138 5.36 -7.29 -1.24
CA ALA A 138 4.01 -6.81 -0.98
C ALA A 138 3.11 -7.19 -2.16
N PHE A 139 1.81 -7.35 -1.94
CA PHE A 139 0.86 -7.62 -3.02
C PHE A 139 -0.46 -6.90 -2.83
N CYS A 140 -1.15 -6.68 -3.94
CA CYS A 140 -2.52 -6.22 -3.99
C CYS A 140 -3.38 -7.23 -4.74
N SER A 141 -4.52 -7.61 -4.16
CA SER A 141 -5.54 -8.44 -4.81
C SER A 141 -6.81 -7.63 -5.08
N MET A 142 -7.48 -7.95 -6.18
CA MET A 142 -8.66 -7.25 -6.65
C MET A 142 -9.64 -8.20 -7.35
N THR A 143 -10.93 -7.85 -7.34
CA THR A 143 -11.98 -8.60 -8.05
C THR A 143 -12.90 -7.66 -8.83
N GLY A 144 -13.59 -8.22 -9.82
CA GLY A 144 -14.53 -7.50 -10.69
C GLY A 144 -14.84 -8.29 -11.96
N ASP A 145 -15.44 -7.66 -12.96
CA ASP A 145 -15.53 -8.25 -14.29
C ASP A 145 -14.14 -8.41 -14.93
N VAL A 146 -14.03 -9.32 -15.89
CA VAL A 146 -12.74 -9.69 -16.51
C VAL A 146 -12.04 -8.47 -17.12
N SER A 147 -12.78 -7.60 -17.79
CA SER A 147 -12.21 -6.43 -18.47
C SER A 147 -11.71 -5.39 -17.48
N SER A 148 -12.45 -5.13 -16.41
CA SER A 148 -12.05 -4.23 -15.34
C SER A 148 -10.81 -4.73 -14.61
N VAL A 149 -10.75 -6.02 -14.28
CA VAL A 149 -9.58 -6.64 -13.64
C VAL A 149 -8.36 -6.60 -14.55
N GLN A 150 -8.53 -6.85 -15.86
CA GLN A 150 -7.43 -6.73 -16.83
C GLN A 150 -6.89 -5.28 -16.90
N ALA A 151 -7.79 -4.29 -16.95
CA ALA A 151 -7.40 -2.87 -16.95
C ALA A 151 -6.69 -2.48 -15.64
N GLY A 152 -7.22 -2.89 -14.50
CA GLY A 152 -6.61 -2.64 -13.18
C GLY A 152 -5.22 -3.26 -13.06
N VAL A 153 -5.08 -4.55 -13.39
CA VAL A 153 -3.79 -5.24 -13.36
C VAL A 153 -2.79 -4.58 -14.32
N ALA A 154 -3.22 -4.16 -15.52
CA ALA A 154 -2.36 -3.46 -16.46
C ALA A 154 -1.87 -2.11 -15.90
N ALA A 155 -2.75 -1.33 -15.27
CA ALA A 155 -2.40 -0.06 -14.66
C ALA A 155 -1.41 -0.23 -13.49
N GLY A 156 -1.70 -1.14 -12.55
CA GLY A 156 -0.80 -1.41 -11.43
C GLY A 156 0.55 -1.97 -11.87
N ARG A 157 0.55 -2.88 -12.86
CA ARG A 157 1.77 -3.43 -13.47
C ARG A 157 2.64 -2.34 -14.10
N ALA A 158 2.06 -1.36 -14.77
CA ALA A 158 2.81 -0.26 -15.39
C ALA A 158 3.59 0.53 -14.34
N VAL A 159 2.95 0.91 -13.23
CA VAL A 159 3.60 1.62 -12.11
C VAL A 159 4.76 0.80 -11.53
N LEU A 160 4.54 -0.49 -11.26
CA LEU A 160 5.58 -1.36 -10.69
C LEU A 160 6.74 -1.63 -11.66
N ALA A 161 6.44 -1.76 -12.95
CA ALA A 161 7.45 -1.99 -13.98
C ALA A 161 8.33 -0.76 -14.22
N GLU A 162 7.73 0.44 -14.24
CA GLU A 162 8.45 1.71 -14.38
C GLU A 162 9.45 1.92 -13.22
N ALA A 163 9.03 1.56 -12.00
CA ALA A 163 9.90 1.62 -10.82
C ALA A 163 10.91 0.45 -10.72
N GLY A 164 10.85 -0.54 -11.62
CA GLY A 164 11.75 -1.70 -11.61
C GLY A 164 11.54 -2.67 -10.43
N VAL A 165 10.36 -2.65 -9.79
CA VAL A 165 10.06 -3.44 -8.58
C VAL A 165 8.96 -4.49 -8.79
N LEU A 166 8.51 -4.68 -10.01
CA LEU A 166 7.51 -5.69 -10.36
C LEU A 166 8.07 -7.10 -10.14
N VAL A 167 7.36 -7.89 -9.34
CA VAL A 167 7.63 -9.34 -9.20
C VAL A 167 6.80 -10.13 -10.20
N ASN A 168 5.47 -9.98 -10.11
CA ASN A 168 4.53 -10.67 -10.99
C ASN A 168 3.19 -9.94 -11.04
N ALA A 169 2.40 -10.22 -12.08
CA ALA A 169 1.04 -9.72 -12.22
C ALA A 169 0.20 -10.75 -12.99
N VAL A 170 -0.93 -11.15 -12.43
CA VAL A 170 -1.78 -12.21 -12.99
C VAL A 170 -3.25 -11.80 -13.00
N VAL A 171 -3.99 -12.31 -13.98
CA VAL A 171 -5.44 -12.26 -14.07
C VAL A 171 -5.99 -13.68 -14.21
N ILE A 172 -6.90 -14.06 -13.33
CA ILE A 172 -7.61 -15.35 -13.37
C ILE A 172 -9.06 -15.05 -13.69
N SER A 173 -9.48 -15.29 -14.94
CA SER A 173 -10.82 -14.93 -15.42
C SER A 173 -11.94 -15.69 -14.72
N ARG A 174 -11.67 -16.94 -14.32
CA ARG A 174 -12.60 -17.83 -13.63
C ARG A 174 -11.86 -18.58 -12.53
N PRO A 175 -11.60 -17.93 -11.39
CA PRO A 175 -10.89 -18.59 -10.30
C PRO A 175 -11.71 -19.76 -9.78
N HIS A 176 -11.04 -20.86 -9.44
CA HIS A 176 -11.70 -21.97 -8.77
C HIS A 176 -12.24 -21.51 -7.40
N PRO A 177 -13.44 -21.91 -6.98
CA PRO A 177 -14.04 -21.42 -5.72
C PRO A 177 -13.16 -21.60 -4.49
N GLU A 178 -12.37 -22.68 -4.43
CA GLU A 178 -11.42 -22.90 -3.33
C GLU A 178 -10.28 -21.90 -3.34
N VAL A 179 -9.70 -21.60 -4.52
CA VAL A 179 -8.66 -20.57 -4.66
C VAL A 179 -9.20 -19.20 -4.28
N TYR A 180 -10.42 -18.90 -4.71
CA TYR A 180 -11.06 -17.63 -4.41
C TYR A 180 -11.24 -17.41 -2.90
N ARG A 181 -11.59 -18.45 -2.14
CA ARG A 181 -11.76 -18.37 -0.67
C ARG A 181 -10.47 -18.10 0.09
N GLU A 182 -9.31 -18.45 -0.46
CA GLU A 182 -8.01 -18.20 0.18
C GLU A 182 -7.56 -16.73 0.06
N VAL A 183 -8.20 -15.97 -0.84
CA VAL A 183 -7.85 -14.57 -1.11
C VAL A 183 -8.83 -13.59 -0.46
N VAL A 184 -10.00 -14.09 -0.03
CA VAL A 184 -11.12 -13.26 0.47
C VAL A 184 -11.38 -13.49 1.95
#